data_aedc7b82ca1be59251d29453c2051735
#
_entry.id   aedc7b82ca1be59251d29453c2051735
#
_cell.length_a   1.000
_cell.length_b   1.000
_cell.length_c   1.000
_cell.angle_alpha   90.00
_cell.angle_beta   90.00
_cell.angle_gamma   90.00
#
_symmetry.space_group_name_H-M   'P 1'
#
loop_
_entity.id
_entity.type
_entity.pdbx_description
1 polymer ?
#
loop_
_entity_poly.entity_id
_entity_poly.type
_entity_poly.pdbx_seq_one_letter_code
_entity_poly.pdbx_strand_id
1 'polypeptide(L)'
;MLGRVRPLLEELVAQRRALREHQDRLAEFQARARGNGGVARGPEVVAAKQAVDRLTAQIRQGIQEIQALGCVLKDLDMGLVDFPALRDGQEIYLCYRLGEERIAFWHGVDEGYAGRKPLEADQA
;
A
#
# COMPACT_ATOMS: atom_id res chain seq x y z
N MET A 1 -17.83 1.47 -4.58
CA MET A 1 -16.62 0.68 -4.35
C MET A 1 -15.47 1.52 -3.78
N LEU A 2 -15.15 2.65 -4.41
CA LEU A 2 -14.09 3.53 -3.93
C LEU A 2 -14.35 4.03 -2.50
N GLY A 3 -15.60 4.31 -2.15
CA GLY A 3 -15.96 4.74 -0.79
C GLY A 3 -15.62 3.72 0.30
N ARG A 4 -15.52 2.44 -0.07
CA ARG A 4 -15.13 1.36 0.85
C ARG A 4 -13.62 1.12 0.82
N VAL A 5 -13.00 1.30 -0.33
CA VAL A 5 -11.57 1.04 -0.52
C VAL A 5 -10.71 2.18 0.00
N ARG A 6 -11.13 3.44 -0.19
CA ARG A 6 -10.35 4.60 0.20
C ARG A 6 -9.94 4.61 1.67
N PRO A 7 -10.87 4.40 2.63
CA PRO A 7 -10.48 4.38 4.05
C PRO A 7 -9.49 3.26 4.38
N LEU A 8 -9.67 2.08 3.79
CA LEU A 8 -8.75 0.96 3.97
C LEU A 8 -7.37 1.29 3.40
N LEU A 9 -7.34 1.91 2.24
CA LEU A 9 -6.10 2.28 1.56
C LEU A 9 -5.35 3.35 2.34
N GLU A 10 -6.06 4.37 2.85
CA GLU A 10 -5.48 5.41 3.69
C GLU A 10 -4.81 4.82 4.93
N GLU A 11 -5.50 3.90 5.58
CA GLU A 11 -4.98 3.23 6.76
C GLU A 11 -3.75 2.37 6.43
N LEU A 12 -3.80 1.62 5.34
CA LEU A 12 -2.68 0.79 4.89
C LEU A 12 -1.43 1.62 4.57
N VAL A 13 -1.61 2.74 3.88
CA VAL A 13 -0.49 3.63 3.54
C VAL A 13 0.13 4.22 4.81
N ALA A 14 -0.71 4.61 5.78
CA ALA A 14 -0.24 5.12 7.07
C ALA A 14 0.51 4.05 7.85
N GLN A 15 -0.01 2.83 7.88
CA GLN A 15 0.62 1.69 8.54
C GLN A 15 1.97 1.33 7.89
N ARG A 16 2.03 1.39 6.56
CA ARG A 16 3.27 1.12 5.83
C ARG A 16 4.34 2.16 6.17
N ARG A 17 3.96 3.42 6.28
CA ARG A 17 4.88 4.50 6.67
C ARG A 17 5.38 4.28 8.10
N ALA A 18 4.49 3.97 9.02
CA ALA A 18 4.85 3.69 10.41
C ALA A 18 5.77 2.48 10.51
N LEU A 19 5.49 1.42 9.75
CA LEU A 19 6.34 0.22 9.71
C LEU A 19 7.77 0.59 9.31
N ARG A 20 7.91 1.40 8.25
CA ARG A 20 9.23 1.82 7.78
C ARG A 20 9.99 2.60 8.85
N GLU A 21 9.30 3.50 9.57
CA GLU A 21 9.91 4.28 10.65
C GLU A 21 10.43 3.39 11.77
N HIS A 22 9.65 2.39 12.18
CA HIS A 22 10.08 1.45 13.21
C HIS A 22 11.20 0.53 12.74
N GLN A 23 11.17 0.10 11.48
CA GLN A 23 12.24 -0.70 10.90
C GLN A 23 13.55 0.09 10.85
N ASP A 24 13.51 1.37 10.47
CA ASP A 24 14.67 2.23 10.42
C ASP A 24 15.27 2.45 11.83
N ARG A 25 14.39 2.66 12.82
CA ARG A 25 14.82 2.80 14.20
C ARG A 25 15.48 1.53 14.72
N LEU A 26 14.89 0.38 14.43
CA LEU A 26 15.45 -0.91 14.83
C LEU A 26 16.82 -1.13 14.17
N ALA A 27 16.95 -0.78 12.89
CA ALA A 27 18.20 -0.88 12.17
C ALA A 27 19.30 0.02 12.79
N GLU A 28 18.94 1.22 13.25
CA GLU A 28 19.86 2.12 13.96
C GLU A 28 20.35 1.52 15.27
N PHE A 29 19.43 0.94 16.08
CA PHE A 29 19.81 0.27 17.33
C PHE A 29 20.77 -0.88 17.07
N GLN A 30 20.49 -1.68 16.04
CA GLN A 30 21.31 -2.82 15.67
C GLN A 30 22.69 -2.39 15.18
N ALA A 31 22.78 -1.31 14.41
CA ALA A 31 24.03 -0.77 13.92
C ALA A 31 24.92 -0.27 15.07
N ARG A 32 24.33 0.44 16.04
CA ARG A 32 25.07 0.92 17.22
C ARG A 32 25.59 -0.23 18.06
N ALA A 33 24.74 -1.25 18.28
CA ALA A 33 25.14 -2.42 19.05
C ALA A 33 26.32 -3.15 18.40
N ARG A 34 26.29 -3.32 17.08
CA ARG A 34 27.40 -3.95 16.35
C ARG A 34 28.68 -3.13 16.47
N GLY A 35 28.59 -1.80 16.40
CA GLY A 35 29.72 -0.90 16.58
C GLY A 35 30.37 -1.02 17.95
N ASN A 36 29.62 -1.46 18.97
CA ASN A 36 30.10 -1.68 20.33
C ASN A 36 30.41 -3.16 20.61
N GLY A 37 30.39 -4.02 19.59
CA GLY A 37 30.70 -5.44 19.72
C GLY A 37 29.57 -6.28 20.35
N GLY A 38 28.34 -5.75 20.40
CA GLY A 38 27.21 -6.40 21.05
C GLY A 38 26.02 -6.63 20.16
N VAL A 39 24.91 -7.01 20.80
CA VAL A 39 23.61 -7.24 20.19
C VAL A 39 22.64 -6.20 20.75
N ALA A 40 21.77 -5.66 19.91
CA ALA A 40 20.78 -4.67 20.33
C ALA A 40 19.81 -5.28 21.37
N ARG A 41 19.65 -4.57 22.50
CA ARG A 41 18.82 -5.01 23.64
C ARG A 41 18.15 -3.79 24.26
N GLY A 42 17.23 -4.07 25.19
CA GLY A 42 16.59 -3.04 25.97
C GLY A 42 15.14 -2.83 25.59
N PRO A 43 14.42 -2.04 26.43
CA PRO A 43 12.98 -1.82 26.24
C PRO A 43 12.62 -1.17 24.91
N GLU A 44 13.44 -0.23 24.44
CA GLU A 44 13.21 0.44 23.16
C GLU A 44 13.33 -0.52 21.98
N VAL A 45 14.27 -1.46 22.05
CA VAL A 45 14.45 -2.48 21.01
C VAL A 45 13.27 -3.42 20.99
N VAL A 46 12.83 -3.87 22.16
CA VAL A 46 11.66 -4.74 22.31
C VAL A 46 10.42 -4.05 21.76
N ALA A 47 10.22 -2.77 22.13
CA ALA A 47 9.08 -1.99 21.65
C ALA A 47 9.09 -1.83 20.13
N ALA A 48 10.26 -1.58 19.54
CA ALA A 48 10.40 -1.44 18.09
C ALA A 48 10.08 -2.77 17.36
N LYS A 49 10.57 -3.90 17.89
CA LYS A 49 10.26 -5.21 17.33
C LYS A 49 8.78 -5.54 17.41
N GLN A 50 8.15 -5.24 18.55
CA GLN A 50 6.71 -5.45 18.72
C GLN A 50 5.89 -4.59 17.77
N ALA A 51 6.30 -3.34 17.56
CA ALA A 51 5.64 -2.45 16.63
C ALA A 51 5.75 -2.97 15.17
N VAL A 52 6.92 -3.45 14.79
CA VAL A 52 7.14 -4.04 13.45
C VAL A 52 6.22 -5.26 13.26
N ASP A 53 6.16 -6.15 14.24
CA ASP A 53 5.33 -7.35 14.16
C ASP A 53 3.85 -7.01 14.07
N ARG A 54 3.40 -6.07 14.91
CA ARG A 54 1.99 -5.64 14.92
C ARG A 54 1.61 -4.99 13.59
N LEU A 55 2.44 -4.07 13.09
CA LEU A 55 2.15 -3.36 11.84
C LEU A 55 2.19 -4.31 10.64
N THR A 56 3.11 -5.26 10.63
CA THR A 56 3.17 -6.27 9.57
C THR A 56 1.87 -7.07 9.52
N ALA A 57 1.36 -7.49 10.67
CA ALA A 57 0.11 -8.24 10.75
C ALA A 57 -1.09 -7.39 10.31
N GLN A 58 -1.13 -6.13 10.74
CA GLN A 58 -2.21 -5.20 10.35
C GLN A 58 -2.22 -4.93 8.85
N ILE A 59 -1.05 -4.74 8.25
CA ILE A 59 -0.92 -4.52 6.80
C ILE A 59 -1.41 -5.75 6.04
N ARG A 60 -0.99 -6.93 6.46
CA ARG A 60 -1.44 -8.18 5.82
C ARG A 60 -2.95 -8.31 5.87
N GLN A 61 -3.55 -8.01 7.01
CA GLN A 61 -5.01 -8.03 7.19
C GLN A 61 -5.70 -7.04 6.25
N GLY A 62 -5.19 -5.82 6.19
CA GLY A 62 -5.76 -4.78 5.33
C GLY A 62 -5.67 -5.11 3.84
N ILE A 63 -4.56 -5.71 3.41
CA ILE A 63 -4.40 -6.16 2.03
C ILE A 63 -5.45 -7.23 1.71
N GLN A 64 -5.68 -8.18 2.61
CA GLN A 64 -6.71 -9.21 2.44
C GLN A 64 -8.10 -8.60 2.33
N GLU A 65 -8.40 -7.58 3.11
CA GLU A 65 -9.70 -6.89 3.08
C GLU A 65 -9.92 -6.19 1.72
N ILE A 66 -8.90 -5.53 1.20
CA ILE A 66 -8.97 -4.88 -0.12
C ILE A 66 -9.17 -5.93 -1.21
N GLN A 67 -8.42 -7.01 -1.17
CA GLN A 67 -8.54 -8.09 -2.15
C GLN A 67 -9.92 -8.75 -2.09
N ALA A 68 -10.49 -8.88 -0.90
CA ALA A 68 -11.83 -9.45 -0.72
C ALA A 68 -12.91 -8.57 -1.36
N LEU A 69 -12.65 -7.29 -1.56
CA LEU A 69 -13.55 -6.39 -2.28
C LEU A 69 -13.43 -6.51 -3.81
N GLY A 70 -12.52 -7.36 -4.29
CA GLY A 70 -12.33 -7.59 -5.72
C GLY A 70 -11.31 -6.67 -6.38
N CYS A 71 -10.56 -5.91 -5.59
CA CYS A 71 -9.55 -4.99 -6.08
C CYS A 71 -8.16 -5.62 -6.06
N VAL A 72 -7.23 -5.03 -6.79
CA VAL A 72 -5.83 -5.47 -6.80
C VAL A 72 -4.96 -4.33 -6.30
N LEU A 73 -4.29 -4.54 -5.17
CA LEU A 73 -3.33 -3.57 -4.64
C LEU A 73 -2.03 -3.71 -5.45
N LYS A 74 -1.65 -2.64 -6.15
CA LYS A 74 -0.48 -2.66 -7.04
C LYS A 74 0.78 -2.10 -6.38
N ASP A 75 0.64 -1.04 -5.60
CA ASP A 75 1.80 -0.41 -4.98
C ASP A 75 1.34 0.27 -3.69
N LEU A 76 1.77 -0.27 -2.57
CA LEU A 76 1.35 0.24 -1.26
C LEU A 76 2.00 1.59 -0.94
N ASP A 77 3.22 1.81 -1.39
CA ASP A 77 3.92 3.07 -1.13
C ASP A 77 3.25 4.23 -1.86
N MET A 78 2.73 3.99 -3.06
CA MET A 78 1.99 4.99 -3.84
C MET A 78 0.51 5.02 -3.51
N GLY A 79 0.00 4.00 -2.81
CA GLY A 79 -1.44 3.84 -2.60
C GLY A 79 -2.17 3.58 -3.91
N LEU A 80 -1.62 2.68 -4.73
CA LEU A 80 -2.11 2.41 -6.08
C LEU A 80 -2.94 1.13 -6.09
N VAL A 81 -4.19 1.24 -6.55
CA VAL A 81 -5.16 0.13 -6.60
C VAL A 81 -5.80 0.07 -7.97
N ASP A 82 -5.98 -1.14 -8.48
CA ASP A 82 -6.70 -1.40 -9.71
C ASP A 82 -8.03 -2.08 -9.43
N PHE A 83 -9.08 -1.65 -10.12
CA PHE A 83 -10.41 -2.22 -10.05
C PHE A 83 -10.72 -2.90 -11.38
N PRO A 84 -10.91 -4.23 -11.41
CA PRO A 84 -11.30 -4.91 -12.64
C PRO A 84 -12.62 -4.37 -13.19
N ALA A 85 -12.67 -4.15 -14.49
CA ALA A 85 -13.86 -3.64 -15.14
C ALA A 85 -13.90 -4.14 -16.59
N LEU A 86 -15.03 -3.88 -17.26
CA LEU A 86 -15.19 -4.19 -18.69
C LEU A 86 -15.35 -2.87 -19.46
N ARG A 87 -14.71 -2.80 -20.59
CA ARG A 87 -14.84 -1.68 -21.52
C ARG A 87 -15.00 -2.26 -22.92
N ASP A 88 -16.15 -2.02 -23.53
CA ASP A 88 -16.50 -2.58 -24.87
C ASP A 88 -16.27 -4.09 -24.92
N GLY A 89 -16.63 -4.79 -23.84
CA GLY A 89 -16.51 -6.25 -23.76
C GLY A 89 -15.11 -6.75 -23.41
N GLN A 90 -14.13 -5.86 -23.24
CA GLN A 90 -12.77 -6.24 -22.90
C GLN A 90 -12.46 -5.93 -21.44
N GLU A 91 -11.67 -6.79 -20.81
CA GLU A 91 -11.22 -6.57 -19.45
C GLU A 91 -10.19 -5.43 -19.41
N ILE A 92 -10.43 -4.50 -18.50
CA ILE A 92 -9.52 -3.39 -18.22
C ILE A 92 -9.40 -3.24 -16.70
N TYR A 93 -8.49 -2.37 -16.28
CA TYR A 93 -8.41 -1.92 -14.89
C TYR A 93 -8.73 -0.44 -14.80
N LEU A 94 -9.61 -0.11 -13.86
CA LEU A 94 -9.80 1.28 -13.42
C LEU A 94 -8.70 1.54 -12.39
N CYS A 95 -7.89 2.57 -12.62
CA CYS A 95 -6.71 2.85 -11.82
C CYS A 95 -6.97 4.02 -10.86
N TYR A 96 -6.72 3.77 -9.57
CA TYR A 96 -6.84 4.80 -8.54
C TYR A 96 -5.53 4.91 -7.76
N ARG A 97 -5.08 6.15 -7.57
CA ARG A 97 -3.95 6.46 -6.70
C ARG A 97 -4.45 7.29 -5.53
N LEU A 98 -4.05 6.96 -4.31
CA LEU A 98 -4.45 7.71 -3.12
C LEU A 98 -4.05 9.17 -3.26
N GLY A 99 -5.01 10.06 -2.99
CA GLY A 99 -4.88 11.49 -3.21
C GLY A 99 -5.72 12.00 -4.38
N GLU A 100 -6.11 11.13 -5.30
CA GLU A 100 -7.05 11.47 -6.36
C GLU A 100 -8.47 11.53 -5.77
N GLU A 101 -9.29 12.47 -6.24
CA GLU A 101 -10.64 12.64 -5.69
C GLU A 101 -11.57 11.51 -6.10
N ARG A 102 -11.36 10.96 -7.30
CA ARG A 102 -12.22 9.93 -7.88
C ARG A 102 -11.38 9.05 -8.79
N ILE A 103 -11.99 7.95 -9.23
CA ILE A 103 -11.40 7.10 -10.25
C ILE A 103 -11.56 7.82 -11.59
N ALA A 104 -10.45 8.30 -12.15
CA ALA A 104 -10.46 9.09 -13.38
C ALA A 104 -9.61 8.50 -14.50
N PHE A 105 -9.00 7.34 -14.30
CA PHE A 105 -8.07 6.72 -15.24
C PHE A 105 -8.32 5.22 -15.37
N TRP A 106 -7.89 4.68 -16.50
CA TRP A 106 -7.94 3.24 -16.75
C TRP A 106 -6.68 2.82 -17.52
N HIS A 107 -6.38 1.52 -17.50
CA HIS A 107 -5.33 0.94 -18.34
C HIS A 107 -5.73 -0.49 -18.70
N GLY A 108 -5.11 -1.03 -19.77
CA GLY A 108 -5.32 -2.40 -20.17
C GLY A 108 -4.69 -3.38 -19.19
N VAL A 109 -5.09 -4.63 -19.26
CA VAL A 109 -4.59 -5.68 -18.35
C VAL A 109 -3.08 -5.94 -18.51
N ASP A 110 -2.53 -5.61 -19.68
CA ASP A 110 -1.10 -5.76 -19.96
C ASP A 110 -0.32 -4.46 -19.76
N GLU A 111 -1.00 -3.41 -19.30
CA GLU A 111 -0.39 -2.11 -19.03
C GLU A 111 -0.35 -1.86 -17.53
N GLY A 112 0.52 -0.94 -17.11
CA GLY A 112 0.60 -0.52 -15.72
C GLY A 112 0.24 0.94 -15.57
N TYR A 113 0.61 1.51 -14.42
CA TYR A 113 0.32 2.89 -14.06
C TYR A 113 0.79 3.89 -15.14
N ALA A 114 1.96 3.66 -15.72
CA ALA A 114 2.52 4.54 -16.76
C ALA A 114 1.67 4.57 -18.04
N GLY A 115 0.89 3.53 -18.29
CA GLY A 115 0.01 3.46 -19.46
C GLY A 115 -1.41 3.92 -19.22
N ARG A 116 -1.70 4.51 -18.06
CA ARG A 116 -3.08 4.89 -17.71
C ARG A 116 -3.59 6.04 -18.58
N LYS A 117 -4.87 5.97 -18.91
CA LYS A 117 -5.56 6.91 -19.81
C LYS A 117 -6.74 7.54 -19.09
N PRO A 118 -7.05 8.80 -19.38
CA PRO A 118 -8.20 9.46 -18.76
C PRO A 118 -9.53 8.83 -19.20
N LEU A 119 -10.42 8.58 -18.24
CA LEU A 119 -11.78 8.13 -18.53
C LEU A 119 -12.60 9.19 -19.25
N GLU A 120 -12.38 10.45 -18.93
CA GLU A 120 -13.14 11.58 -19.48
C GLU A 120 -12.97 11.72 -20.98
N ALA A 121 -11.82 11.35 -21.52
CA ALA A 121 -11.56 11.39 -22.95
C ALA A 121 -12.54 10.50 -23.73
N ASP A 122 -13.12 9.50 -23.09
CA ASP A 122 -14.02 8.55 -23.73
C ASP A 122 -15.48 8.94 -23.60
N GLN A 123 -15.77 9.93 -22.78
CA GLN A 123 -17.12 10.42 -22.55
C GLN A 123 -17.43 11.66 -23.40
N ALA A 124 -16.43 12.23 -23.96
CA ALA A 124 -16.56 13.33 -24.88
C ALA A 124 -16.94 12.83 -26.29
#